data_547125691a158d3bc8f48a282c2b110b
#
_entry.id   547125691a158d3bc8f48a282c2b110b
#
_cell.length_a   1.000
_cell.length_b   1.000
_cell.length_c   1.000
_cell.angle_alpha   90.00
_cell.angle_beta   90.00
_cell.angle_gamma   90.00
#
_symmetry.space_group_name_H-M   'P 1'
#
loop_
_entity.id
_entity.type
_entity.pdbx_description
1 polymer ?
#
loop_
_entity_poly.entity_id
_entity_poly.type
_entity_poly.pdbx_seq_one_letter_code
_entity_poly.pdbx_strand_id
1 'polypeptide(L)'
;MKSCGSLLTPLYRLPSPLGPLLLAGRGGWLSGLWFEGERHCPMSHQAEARSQCLALEWDGAHAAVADLPPFVETTLQWLRAYFSGLLPLPPLPDLNLRGTPFQLAVWRELLDVPFATTLSYGALALRVAHRLQRPSVGVRAVAGAVGRNPVSILVPCHRIVGARGALGGYAGGVERKVALLAHEGKCADGRDVASSDWFFGCPPQ
;
A
#
# COMPACT_ATOMS: atom_id res chain seq x y z
N MET A 1 -18.84 -27.56 -22.98
CA MET A 1 -17.81 -27.58 -21.95
C MET A 1 -17.07 -26.25 -21.99
N LYS A 2 -17.39 -25.31 -21.10
CA LYS A 2 -16.70 -24.03 -21.00
C LYS A 2 -15.52 -24.24 -20.06
N SER A 3 -14.30 -24.26 -20.59
CA SER A 3 -13.08 -24.26 -19.82
C SER A 3 -13.00 -22.97 -18.99
N CYS A 4 -13.26 -23.09 -17.71
CA CYS A 4 -12.95 -22.04 -16.74
C CYS A 4 -11.42 -22.01 -16.61
N GLY A 5 -10.77 -21.29 -17.52
CA GLY A 5 -9.36 -20.96 -17.39
C GLY A 5 -9.19 -20.09 -16.17
N SER A 6 -8.71 -20.64 -15.09
CA SER A 6 -8.19 -19.91 -13.94
C SER A 6 -7.03 -19.06 -14.44
N LEU A 7 -7.34 -17.83 -14.87
CA LEU A 7 -6.35 -16.81 -15.19
C LEU A 7 -5.76 -16.35 -13.86
N LEU A 8 -4.78 -17.10 -13.36
CA LEU A 8 -3.94 -16.68 -12.25
C LEU A 8 -3.33 -15.33 -12.66
N THR A 9 -3.72 -14.29 -11.97
CA THR A 9 -3.12 -12.96 -12.16
C THR A 9 -1.66 -13.07 -11.74
N PRO A 10 -0.69 -12.74 -12.60
CA PRO A 10 0.71 -12.83 -12.24
C PRO A 10 0.98 -11.98 -11.01
N LEU A 11 1.73 -12.53 -10.08
CA LEU A 11 2.15 -11.86 -8.87
C LEU A 11 3.62 -11.48 -9.00
N TYR A 12 3.95 -10.24 -8.65
CA TYR A 12 5.31 -9.74 -8.68
C TYR A 12 5.77 -9.50 -7.25
N ARG A 13 6.98 -9.94 -6.92
CA ARG A 13 7.61 -9.73 -5.62
C ARG A 13 8.73 -8.73 -5.78
N LEU A 14 8.62 -7.61 -5.07
CA LEU A 14 9.57 -6.50 -5.09
C LEU A 14 10.22 -6.36 -3.72
N PRO A 15 11.53 -6.32 -3.59
CA PRO A 15 12.18 -5.90 -2.36
C PRO A 15 11.82 -4.43 -2.04
N SER A 16 11.76 -4.08 -0.75
CA SER A 16 11.64 -2.68 -0.32
C SER A 16 12.38 -2.47 0.99
N PRO A 17 12.69 -1.22 1.37
CA PRO A 17 13.34 -0.93 2.65
C PRO A 17 12.58 -1.45 3.88
N LEU A 18 11.28 -1.69 3.76
CA LEU A 18 10.40 -2.18 4.83
C LEU A 18 10.00 -3.66 4.68
N GLY A 19 10.77 -4.38 3.87
CA GLY A 19 10.51 -5.79 3.54
C GLY A 19 9.81 -5.98 2.20
N PRO A 20 9.71 -7.22 1.72
CA PRO A 20 9.19 -7.50 0.40
C PRO A 20 7.73 -7.07 0.22
N LEU A 21 7.43 -6.54 -0.95
CA LEU A 21 6.09 -6.17 -1.42
C LEU A 21 5.62 -7.17 -2.48
N LEU A 22 4.33 -7.45 -2.47
CA LEU A 22 3.64 -8.29 -3.46
C LEU A 22 2.69 -7.42 -4.28
N LEU A 23 2.88 -7.39 -5.59
CA LEU A 23 2.09 -6.61 -6.53
C LEU A 23 1.18 -7.54 -7.33
N ALA A 24 -0.08 -7.13 -7.50
CA ALA A 24 -1.04 -7.79 -8.37
C ALA A 24 -1.78 -6.75 -9.20
N GLY A 25 -2.01 -7.09 -10.48
CA GLY A 25 -2.75 -6.22 -11.37
C GLY A 25 -3.06 -6.89 -12.70
N ARG A 26 -3.80 -6.21 -13.55
CA ARG A 26 -4.17 -6.72 -14.86
C ARG A 26 -4.24 -5.59 -15.88
N GLY A 27 -3.65 -5.81 -17.06
CA GLY A 27 -3.53 -4.77 -18.08
C GLY A 27 -2.70 -3.61 -17.55
N GLY A 28 -3.21 -2.38 -17.61
CA GLY A 28 -2.56 -1.19 -17.06
C GLY A 28 -2.89 -0.89 -15.59
N TRP A 29 -3.66 -1.72 -14.88
CA TRP A 29 -4.28 -1.41 -13.60
C TRP A 29 -3.67 -2.18 -12.44
N LEU A 30 -3.24 -1.48 -11.37
CA LEU A 30 -2.85 -2.06 -10.10
C LEU A 30 -4.10 -2.41 -9.28
N SER A 31 -4.24 -3.65 -8.86
CA SER A 31 -5.37 -4.11 -8.04
C SER A 31 -4.97 -4.52 -6.62
N GLY A 32 -3.67 -4.68 -6.36
CA GLY A 32 -3.16 -5.03 -5.06
C GLY A 32 -1.67 -4.73 -4.89
N LEU A 33 -1.32 -4.27 -3.70
CA LEU A 33 0.03 -4.06 -3.22
C LEU A 33 0.04 -4.31 -1.72
N TRP A 34 0.74 -5.34 -1.27
CA TRP A 34 0.80 -5.74 0.12
C TRP A 34 2.24 -5.97 0.55
N PHE A 35 2.54 -5.73 1.81
CA PHE A 35 3.74 -6.31 2.40
C PHE A 35 3.60 -7.83 2.47
N GLU A 36 4.67 -8.56 2.21
CA GLU A 36 4.66 -10.01 2.41
C GLU A 36 4.32 -10.34 3.86
N GLY A 37 3.34 -11.23 4.07
CA GLY A 37 2.80 -11.55 5.39
C GLY A 37 1.74 -10.60 5.93
N GLU A 38 1.33 -9.58 5.16
CA GLU A 38 0.26 -8.67 5.56
C GLU A 38 -1.07 -9.43 5.76
N ARG A 39 -1.80 -9.07 6.86
CA ARG A 39 -2.99 -9.82 7.34
C ARG A 39 -4.05 -10.11 6.28
N HIS A 40 -4.28 -9.20 5.35
CA HIS A 40 -5.34 -9.30 4.34
C HIS A 40 -4.79 -9.48 2.92
N CYS A 41 -3.52 -9.82 2.79
CA CYS A 41 -2.97 -10.24 1.51
C CYS A 41 -3.65 -11.53 1.07
N PRO A 42 -4.33 -11.59 -0.08
CA PRO A 42 -5.03 -12.79 -0.54
C PRO A 42 -4.12 -14.01 -0.66
N MET A 43 -2.82 -13.79 -0.81
CA MET A 43 -1.80 -14.80 -1.05
C MET A 43 -1.06 -15.23 0.22
N SER A 44 -1.39 -14.67 1.39
CA SER A 44 -0.70 -14.99 2.65
C SER A 44 -0.84 -16.47 3.06
N HIS A 45 -1.86 -17.16 2.56
CA HIS A 45 -2.19 -18.55 2.89
C HIS A 45 -1.88 -19.56 1.77
N GLN A 46 -1.38 -19.13 0.61
CA GLN A 46 -1.11 -20.01 -0.53
C GLN A 46 0.40 -20.11 -0.78
N ALA A 47 1.04 -21.12 -0.20
CA ALA A 47 2.48 -21.38 -0.40
C ALA A 47 2.82 -21.61 -1.89
N GLU A 48 1.92 -22.22 -2.66
CA GLU A 48 2.09 -22.46 -4.09
C GLU A 48 2.10 -21.16 -4.93
N ALA A 49 1.33 -20.14 -4.52
CA ALA A 49 1.33 -18.86 -5.21
C ALA A 49 2.63 -18.08 -5.01
N ARG A 50 3.33 -18.30 -3.91
CA ARG A 50 4.65 -17.69 -3.66
C ARG A 50 5.72 -18.22 -4.60
N SER A 51 5.66 -19.48 -4.99
CA SER A 51 6.60 -20.10 -5.92
C SER A 51 6.44 -19.62 -7.37
N GLN A 52 5.31 -18.99 -7.69
CA GLN A 52 5.01 -18.43 -9.01
C GLN A 52 5.19 -16.92 -9.09
N CYS A 53 5.69 -16.27 -8.01
CA CYS A 53 5.99 -14.85 -8.02
C CYS A 53 7.20 -14.56 -8.91
N LEU A 54 7.04 -13.60 -9.83
CA LEU A 54 8.16 -13.04 -10.56
C LEU A 54 8.92 -12.08 -9.65
N ALA A 55 10.17 -12.41 -9.32
CA ALA A 55 11.02 -11.55 -8.53
C ALA A 55 11.50 -10.36 -9.37
N LEU A 56 11.41 -9.16 -8.79
CA LEU A 56 11.89 -7.91 -9.38
C LEU A 56 13.07 -7.39 -8.57
N GLU A 57 13.99 -6.72 -9.22
CA GLU A 57 15.13 -6.03 -8.57
C GLU A 57 14.77 -4.58 -8.24
N TRP A 58 15.30 -4.08 -7.11
CA TRP A 58 15.04 -2.69 -6.69
C TRP A 58 15.85 -1.67 -7.48
N ASP A 59 17.08 -2.01 -7.84
CA ASP A 59 18.08 -1.10 -8.45
C ASP A 59 17.88 -0.83 -9.94
N GLY A 60 16.83 -1.38 -10.54
CA GLY A 60 16.52 -1.17 -11.94
C GLY A 60 17.29 -2.07 -12.91
N ALA A 61 18.21 -2.87 -12.44
CA ALA A 61 18.73 -4.00 -13.20
C ALA A 61 17.60 -5.02 -13.30
N HIS A 62 16.87 -4.95 -14.40
CA HIS A 62 15.74 -5.83 -14.65
C HIS A 62 16.23 -7.26 -14.76
N ALA A 63 15.93 -8.10 -13.78
CA ALA A 63 16.00 -9.53 -14.01
C ALA A 63 15.05 -9.83 -15.17
N ALA A 64 15.63 -10.07 -16.34
CA ALA A 64 15.14 -10.81 -17.51
C ALA A 64 13.62 -10.81 -17.86
N VAL A 65 12.83 -9.80 -17.46
CA VAL A 65 11.45 -9.64 -17.94
C VAL A 65 11.44 -8.52 -18.95
N ALA A 66 11.58 -8.86 -20.22
CA ALA A 66 11.72 -7.91 -21.32
C ALA A 66 10.51 -6.97 -21.49
N ASP A 67 9.32 -7.37 -20.97
CA ASP A 67 8.08 -6.59 -21.07
C ASP A 67 7.30 -6.67 -19.76
N LEU A 68 7.60 -5.78 -18.81
CA LEU A 68 6.77 -5.64 -17.60
C LEU A 68 5.41 -5.00 -17.95
N PRO A 69 4.31 -5.49 -17.37
CA PRO A 69 3.02 -4.81 -17.52
C PRO A 69 3.09 -3.35 -17.04
N PRO A 70 2.40 -2.40 -17.71
CA PRO A 70 2.47 -0.98 -17.38
C PRO A 70 2.21 -0.65 -15.89
N PHE A 71 1.29 -1.38 -15.24
CA PHE A 71 1.03 -1.16 -13.82
C PHE A 71 2.23 -1.52 -12.92
N VAL A 72 3.07 -2.47 -13.33
CA VAL A 72 4.29 -2.84 -12.59
C VAL A 72 5.30 -1.71 -12.70
N GLU A 73 5.59 -1.26 -13.92
CA GLU A 73 6.57 -0.18 -14.17
C GLU A 73 6.19 1.11 -13.44
N THR A 74 4.93 1.57 -13.58
CA THR A 74 4.45 2.78 -12.92
C THR A 74 4.47 2.66 -11.41
N THR A 75 4.13 1.47 -10.85
CA THR A 75 4.21 1.23 -9.41
C THR A 75 5.65 1.24 -8.92
N LEU A 76 6.58 0.61 -9.65
CA LEU A 76 8.01 0.62 -9.33
C LEU A 76 8.57 2.05 -9.33
N GLN A 77 8.27 2.83 -10.37
CA GLN A 77 8.70 4.22 -10.47
C GLN A 77 8.17 5.04 -9.28
N TRP A 78 6.91 4.87 -8.94
CA TRP A 78 6.30 5.57 -7.81
C TRP A 78 6.95 5.18 -6.46
N LEU A 79 7.13 3.88 -6.21
CA LEU A 79 7.73 3.38 -4.98
C LEU A 79 9.20 3.83 -4.83
N ARG A 80 9.96 3.85 -5.93
CA ARG A 80 11.33 4.37 -5.92
C ARG A 80 11.35 5.85 -5.54
N ALA A 81 10.52 6.68 -6.16
CA ALA A 81 10.39 8.08 -5.82
C ALA A 81 9.98 8.27 -4.35
N TYR A 82 9.00 7.49 -3.88
CA TYR A 82 8.54 7.55 -2.50
C TYR A 82 9.67 7.24 -1.52
N PHE A 83 10.34 6.09 -1.66
CA PHE A 83 11.38 5.68 -0.72
C PHE A 83 12.70 6.47 -0.83
N SER A 84 12.96 7.11 -1.96
CA SER A 84 14.08 8.07 -2.09
C SER A 84 13.77 9.46 -1.54
N GLY A 85 12.53 9.70 -1.12
CA GLY A 85 12.12 11.01 -0.61
C GLY A 85 11.94 12.08 -1.69
N LEU A 86 11.82 11.68 -2.96
CA LEU A 86 11.60 12.61 -4.06
C LEU A 86 10.23 13.28 -3.96
N LEU A 87 10.23 14.62 -3.90
CA LEU A 87 9.00 15.41 -3.88
C LEU A 87 9.04 16.48 -4.98
N PRO A 88 7.92 16.75 -5.67
CA PRO A 88 6.63 16.03 -5.54
C PRO A 88 6.70 14.60 -6.05
N LEU A 89 5.89 13.71 -5.47
CA LEU A 89 5.76 12.35 -5.97
C LEU A 89 5.16 12.33 -7.39
N PRO A 90 5.54 11.35 -8.23
CA PRO A 90 4.89 11.16 -9.52
C PRO A 90 3.41 10.80 -9.35
N PRO A 91 2.58 10.94 -10.42
CA PRO A 91 1.20 10.49 -10.39
C PRO A 91 1.09 9.03 -9.95
N LEU A 92 0.02 8.72 -9.21
CA LEU A 92 -0.27 7.34 -8.82
C LEU A 92 -0.50 6.48 -10.08
N PRO A 93 -0.09 5.21 -10.05
CA PRO A 93 -0.52 4.27 -11.08
C PRO A 93 -2.05 4.14 -11.09
N ASP A 94 -2.61 3.74 -12.21
CA ASP A 94 -4.04 3.49 -12.32
C ASP A 94 -4.47 2.38 -11.35
N LEU A 95 -5.43 2.68 -10.48
CA LEU A 95 -5.90 1.79 -9.43
C LEU A 95 -7.22 1.12 -9.81
N ASN A 96 -7.31 -0.21 -9.70
CA ASN A 96 -8.53 -0.97 -9.80
C ASN A 96 -8.94 -1.53 -8.43
N LEU A 97 -9.44 -0.64 -7.57
CA LEU A 97 -9.88 -1.00 -6.23
C LEU A 97 -11.21 -1.77 -6.29
N ARG A 98 -11.23 -2.97 -5.73
CA ARG A 98 -12.42 -3.82 -5.65
C ARG A 98 -12.82 -4.05 -4.20
N GLY A 99 -14.06 -3.75 -3.87
CA GLY A 99 -14.62 -3.88 -2.52
C GLY A 99 -16.09 -3.52 -2.47
N THR A 100 -16.67 -3.56 -1.29
CA THR A 100 -18.04 -3.08 -1.07
C THR A 100 -18.12 -1.56 -1.33
N PRO A 101 -19.31 -1.00 -1.64
CA PRO A 101 -19.46 0.44 -1.78
C PRO A 101 -18.93 1.24 -0.57
N PHE A 102 -19.08 0.69 0.64
CA PHE A 102 -18.54 1.29 1.86
C PHE A 102 -17.01 1.29 1.89
N GLN A 103 -16.38 0.16 1.56
CA GLN A 103 -14.92 0.08 1.49
C GLN A 103 -14.35 1.02 0.43
N LEU A 104 -14.95 1.07 -0.76
CA LEU A 104 -14.54 2.00 -1.81
C LEU A 104 -14.65 3.46 -1.37
N ALA A 105 -15.71 3.83 -0.63
CA ALA A 105 -15.84 5.17 -0.07
C ALA A 105 -14.71 5.48 0.93
N VAL A 106 -14.38 4.54 1.83
CA VAL A 106 -13.26 4.68 2.77
C VAL A 106 -11.94 4.84 2.05
N TRP A 107 -11.63 3.96 1.08
CA TRP A 107 -10.34 3.99 0.38
C TRP A 107 -10.15 5.23 -0.49
N ARG A 108 -11.23 5.78 -1.06
CA ARG A 108 -11.20 7.08 -1.75
C ARG A 108 -10.85 8.22 -0.78
N GLU A 109 -11.45 8.24 0.42
CA GLU A 109 -11.08 9.23 1.44
C GLU A 109 -9.64 9.07 1.93
N LEU A 110 -9.07 7.85 1.92
CA LEU A 110 -7.66 7.66 2.24
C LEU A 110 -6.75 8.33 1.21
N LEU A 111 -7.06 8.24 -0.08
CA LEU A 111 -6.29 8.88 -1.16
C LEU A 111 -6.24 10.41 -1.01
N ASP A 112 -7.25 11.00 -0.39
CA ASP A 112 -7.35 12.44 -0.13
C ASP A 112 -6.60 12.88 1.14
N VAL A 113 -5.92 11.96 1.86
CA VAL A 113 -5.07 12.31 3.02
C VAL A 113 -3.69 12.72 2.53
N PRO A 114 -3.27 13.98 2.75
CA PRO A 114 -2.00 14.46 2.20
C PRO A 114 -0.78 13.73 2.74
N PHE A 115 0.32 13.79 1.97
CA PHE A 115 1.63 13.30 2.37
C PHE A 115 2.10 13.96 3.68
N ALA A 116 2.80 13.22 4.51
CA ALA A 116 3.32 13.66 5.82
C ALA A 116 2.27 14.23 6.80
N THR A 117 0.98 13.91 6.59
CA THR A 117 -0.09 14.28 7.52
C THR A 117 -0.76 13.05 8.10
N THR A 118 -1.42 13.23 9.22
CA THR A 118 -2.23 12.16 9.83
C THR A 118 -3.68 12.60 9.98
N LEU A 119 -4.59 11.64 9.91
CA LEU A 119 -6.01 11.84 10.12
C LEU A 119 -6.52 10.83 11.14
N SER A 120 -7.37 11.26 12.08
CA SER A 120 -7.96 10.34 13.04
C SER A 120 -9.05 9.47 12.41
N TYR A 121 -9.25 8.23 12.93
CA TYR A 121 -10.40 7.39 12.51
C TYR A 121 -11.74 8.11 12.66
N GLY A 122 -11.89 8.96 13.68
CA GLY A 122 -13.11 9.76 13.87
C GLY A 122 -13.32 10.79 12.76
N ALA A 123 -12.28 11.53 12.41
CA ALA A 123 -12.32 12.49 11.30
C ALA A 123 -12.55 11.81 9.96
N LEU A 124 -11.91 10.66 9.73
CA LEU A 124 -12.15 9.84 8.53
C LEU A 124 -13.62 9.38 8.47
N ALA A 125 -14.21 8.98 9.61
CA ALA A 125 -15.60 8.57 9.66
C ALA A 125 -16.56 9.70 9.28
N LEU A 126 -16.28 10.93 9.67
CA LEU A 126 -17.06 12.10 9.25
C LEU A 126 -16.97 12.34 7.74
N ARG A 127 -15.77 12.26 7.15
CA ARG A 127 -15.59 12.39 5.70
C ARG A 127 -16.35 11.31 4.93
N VAL A 128 -16.25 10.04 5.37
CA VAL A 128 -16.97 8.92 4.76
C VAL A 128 -18.47 9.07 4.89
N ALA A 129 -18.99 9.53 6.03
CA ALA A 129 -20.41 9.81 6.22
C ALA A 129 -20.90 10.87 5.22
N HIS A 130 -20.16 11.96 5.06
CA HIS A 130 -20.47 13.01 4.08
C HIS A 130 -20.47 12.48 2.65
N ARG A 131 -19.42 11.73 2.24
CA ARG A 131 -19.34 11.12 0.90
C ARG A 131 -20.51 10.18 0.61
N LEU A 132 -20.97 9.44 1.61
CA LEU A 132 -22.08 8.49 1.48
C LEU A 132 -23.45 9.15 1.69
N GLN A 133 -23.51 10.45 1.95
CA GLN A 133 -24.74 11.19 2.28
C GLN A 133 -25.49 10.55 3.45
N ARG A 134 -24.77 10.11 4.47
CA ARG A 134 -25.30 9.51 5.69
C ARG A 134 -25.11 10.45 6.89
N PRO A 135 -26.01 10.44 7.87
CA PRO A 135 -25.85 11.27 9.07
C PRO A 135 -24.61 10.87 9.89
N SER A 136 -24.25 9.61 9.88
CA SER A 136 -23.04 9.09 10.52
C SER A 136 -22.64 7.74 9.99
N VAL A 137 -21.39 7.35 10.25
CA VAL A 137 -20.88 5.97 10.06
C VAL A 137 -20.05 5.56 11.28
N GLY A 138 -20.11 4.29 11.63
CA GLY A 138 -19.39 3.78 12.79
C GLY A 138 -17.88 3.77 12.60
N VAL A 139 -17.14 4.37 13.54
CA VAL A 139 -15.66 4.42 13.51
C VAL A 139 -15.04 3.02 13.42
N ARG A 140 -15.63 2.02 14.12
CA ARG A 140 -15.17 0.62 14.04
C ARG A 140 -15.34 0.03 12.65
N ALA A 141 -16.43 0.34 11.95
CA ALA A 141 -16.65 -0.08 10.57
C ALA A 141 -15.63 0.54 9.62
N VAL A 142 -15.33 1.83 9.79
CA VAL A 142 -14.28 2.56 9.05
C VAL A 142 -12.92 1.91 9.32
N ALA A 143 -12.56 1.64 10.57
CA ALA A 143 -11.30 0.97 10.91
C ALA A 143 -11.18 -0.42 10.27
N GLY A 144 -12.28 -1.18 10.23
CA GLY A 144 -12.33 -2.46 9.52
C GLY A 144 -12.11 -2.33 8.01
N ALA A 145 -12.63 -1.29 7.38
CA ALA A 145 -12.41 -1.01 5.96
C ALA A 145 -10.98 -0.52 5.68
N VAL A 146 -10.42 0.35 6.53
CA VAL A 146 -9.01 0.79 6.48
C VAL A 146 -8.06 -0.40 6.55
N GLY A 147 -8.31 -1.34 7.49
CA GLY A 147 -7.48 -2.55 7.64
C GLY A 147 -7.58 -3.54 6.48
N ARG A 148 -8.57 -3.39 5.60
CA ARG A 148 -8.74 -4.21 4.38
C ARG A 148 -8.31 -3.47 3.11
N ASN A 149 -7.55 -2.39 3.24
CA ASN A 149 -6.97 -1.70 2.11
C ASN A 149 -6.18 -2.69 1.23
N PRO A 150 -6.51 -2.80 -0.08
CA PRO A 150 -5.82 -3.73 -0.96
C PRO A 150 -4.51 -3.20 -1.53
N VAL A 151 -4.21 -1.90 -1.38
CA VAL A 151 -3.03 -1.25 -1.99
C VAL A 151 -2.27 -0.46 -0.92
N SER A 152 -1.46 -1.16 -0.15
CA SER A 152 -0.66 -0.56 0.92
C SER A 152 0.31 0.49 0.39
N ILE A 153 0.65 1.50 1.19
CA ILE A 153 1.49 2.66 0.89
C ILE A 153 0.79 3.65 -0.05
N LEU A 154 0.45 3.24 -1.28
CA LEU A 154 -0.17 4.11 -2.30
C LEU A 154 -1.55 4.62 -1.86
N VAL A 155 -2.37 3.73 -1.28
CA VAL A 155 -3.58 4.12 -0.54
C VAL A 155 -3.17 4.22 0.94
N PRO A 156 -2.98 5.44 1.47
CA PRO A 156 -2.15 5.66 2.64
C PRO A 156 -2.87 5.37 3.97
N CYS A 157 -3.28 4.12 4.18
CA CYS A 157 -3.93 3.69 5.43
C CYS A 157 -3.01 3.83 6.66
N HIS A 158 -1.68 3.89 6.49
CA HIS A 158 -0.73 4.18 7.56
C HIS A 158 -0.87 5.60 8.13
N ARG A 159 -1.43 6.58 7.38
CA ARG A 159 -1.69 7.94 7.84
C ARG A 159 -2.89 8.04 8.79
N ILE A 160 -3.66 6.95 8.97
CA ILE A 160 -4.83 6.95 9.86
C ILE A 160 -4.42 6.52 11.26
N VAL A 161 -4.70 7.40 12.24
CA VAL A 161 -4.31 7.22 13.64
C VAL A 161 -5.54 7.21 14.55
N GLY A 162 -5.37 6.73 15.77
CA GLY A 162 -6.38 6.81 16.82
C GLY A 162 -6.56 8.23 17.37
N ALA A 163 -7.45 8.38 18.34
CA ALA A 163 -7.61 9.63 19.06
C ALA A 163 -6.25 10.06 19.68
N ARG A 164 -6.00 11.36 19.67
CA ARG A 164 -4.77 11.97 20.22
C ARG A 164 -3.48 11.41 19.61
N GLY A 165 -3.52 10.94 18.35
CA GLY A 165 -2.33 10.44 17.64
C GLY A 165 -1.92 9.00 17.99
N ALA A 166 -2.74 8.25 18.72
CA ALA A 166 -2.45 6.85 19.02
C ALA A 166 -2.27 6.05 17.72
N LEU A 167 -1.17 5.31 17.60
CA LEU A 167 -0.80 4.64 16.33
C LEU A 167 -1.84 3.60 15.88
N GLY A 168 -2.49 2.91 16.81
CA GLY A 168 -3.45 1.85 16.49
C GLY A 168 -2.82 0.70 15.71
N GLY A 169 -3.63 -0.24 15.24
CA GLY A 169 -3.18 -1.36 14.41
C GLY A 169 -2.89 -0.95 12.97
N TYR A 170 -2.09 -1.78 12.29
CA TYR A 170 -1.80 -1.69 10.86
C TYR A 170 -1.74 -3.11 10.27
N ALA A 171 -2.32 -3.31 9.09
CA ALA A 171 -2.38 -4.64 8.48
C ALA A 171 -0.98 -5.19 8.15
N GLY A 172 -0.06 -4.32 7.77
CA GLY A 172 1.34 -4.62 7.50
C GLY A 172 2.25 -4.64 8.73
N GLY A 173 1.72 -4.47 9.96
CA GLY A 173 2.51 -4.38 11.20
C GLY A 173 2.77 -2.94 11.65
N VAL A 174 2.72 -2.74 12.98
CA VAL A 174 2.83 -1.38 13.57
C VAL A 174 4.21 -0.78 13.31
N GLU A 175 5.27 -1.57 13.30
CA GLU A 175 6.64 -1.14 13.02
C GLU A 175 6.72 -0.48 11.64
N ARG A 176 6.13 -1.09 10.62
CA ARG A 176 6.09 -0.51 9.26
C ARG A 176 5.28 0.79 9.22
N LYS A 177 4.19 0.87 9.98
CA LYS A 177 3.42 2.12 10.08
C LYS A 177 4.26 3.25 10.66
N VAL A 178 4.98 2.99 11.75
CA VAL A 178 5.89 3.96 12.38
C VAL A 178 6.96 4.39 11.38
N ALA A 179 7.57 3.43 10.70
CA ALA A 179 8.60 3.68 9.72
C ALA A 179 8.11 4.54 8.55
N LEU A 180 6.92 4.24 8.00
CA LEU A 180 6.32 5.04 6.91
C LEU A 180 6.03 6.47 7.36
N LEU A 181 5.42 6.66 8.54
CA LEU A 181 5.14 7.99 9.07
C LEU A 181 6.43 8.79 9.34
N ALA A 182 7.46 8.14 9.90
CA ALA A 182 8.76 8.77 10.13
C ALA A 182 9.46 9.14 8.81
N HIS A 183 9.37 8.28 7.80
CA HIS A 183 9.90 8.53 6.46
C HIS A 183 9.24 9.77 5.85
N GLU A 184 7.91 9.82 5.83
CA GLU A 184 7.18 10.97 5.29
C GLU A 184 7.50 12.27 6.04
N GLY A 185 7.63 12.23 7.36
CA GLY A 185 8.03 13.39 8.16
C GLY A 185 9.43 13.90 7.80
N LYS A 186 10.41 13.01 7.64
CA LYS A 186 11.76 13.38 7.20
C LYS A 186 11.77 14.04 5.82
N CYS A 187 11.05 13.45 4.85
CA CYS A 187 10.95 14.00 3.51
C CYS A 187 10.33 15.41 3.50
N ALA A 188 9.25 15.62 4.27
CA ALA A 188 8.58 16.91 4.36
C ALA A 188 9.47 18.00 4.99
N ASP A 189 10.33 17.60 5.93
CA ASP A 189 11.29 18.50 6.60
C ASP A 189 12.56 18.77 5.75
N GLY A 190 12.66 18.17 4.54
CA GLY A 190 13.83 18.29 3.67
C GLY A 190 15.08 17.60 4.20
N ARG A 191 14.94 16.69 5.18
CA ARG A 191 16.06 15.91 5.69
C ARG A 191 16.39 14.76 4.72
N ASP A 192 17.70 14.58 4.46
CA ASP A 192 18.16 13.53 3.57
C ASP A 192 17.72 12.14 4.05
N VAL A 193 16.94 11.46 3.22
CA VAL A 193 16.42 10.10 3.47
C VAL A 193 17.33 9.04 2.84
N ALA A 194 18.29 9.45 2.03
CA ALA A 194 19.23 8.56 1.34
C ALA A 194 20.32 8.01 2.28
N SER A 195 20.44 8.53 3.52
CA SER A 195 21.38 7.99 4.49
C SER A 195 20.90 6.66 5.05
N SER A 196 21.79 5.72 5.01
CA SER A 196 21.84 4.31 5.37
C SER A 196 21.04 3.78 6.58
N ASP A 197 20.33 4.61 7.33
CA ASP A 197 19.67 4.22 8.57
C ASP A 197 18.46 3.29 8.37
N TRP A 198 17.95 3.19 7.16
CA TRP A 198 16.83 2.32 6.81
C TRP A 198 17.23 0.86 6.55
N PHE A 199 18.47 0.64 6.12
CA PHE A 199 18.97 -0.69 5.76
C PHE A 199 19.35 -1.57 6.97
N PHE A 200 19.49 -1.00 8.16
CA PHE A 200 19.98 -1.71 9.35
C PHE A 200 18.90 -2.01 10.40
N GLY A 201 17.63 -1.75 10.13
CA GLY A 201 16.55 -1.93 11.09
C GLY A 201 15.69 -3.20 10.90
N CYS A 202 16.10 -4.15 10.08
CA CYS A 202 15.41 -5.44 10.02
C CYS A 202 16.07 -6.37 11.05
N PRO A 203 15.38 -6.79 12.15
CA PRO A 203 15.94 -7.79 13.05
C PRO A 203 16.15 -9.10 12.27
N PRO A 204 17.22 -9.85 12.51
CA PRO A 204 17.40 -11.18 11.94
C PRO A 204 16.26 -12.08 12.38
N GLN A 205 15.84 -12.98 11.50
CA GLN A 205 14.80 -14.00 11.72
C GLN A 205 15.22 -14.98 12.79
#